data_0358a7a695349199e3102acabb463487
#
_entry.id   0358a7a695349199e3102acabb463487
#
_cell.length_a   1.000
_cell.length_b   1.000
_cell.length_c   1.000
_cell.angle_alpha   90.00
_cell.angle_beta   90.00
_cell.angle_gamma   90.00
#
_symmetry.space_group_name_H-M   'P 1'
#
loop_
_entity.id
_entity.type
_entity.pdbx_description
1 polymer ?
#
loop_
_entity_poly.entity_id
_entity_poly.type
_entity_poly.pdbx_seq_one_letter_code
_entity_poly.pdbx_strand_id
1 'polypeptide(L)'
;LNFKIKIEKIKIEGEESELITKDVKMYSDGFIEVSNLNGDFLLKGINSKLTNDNIIIEAENISGNFSDNSDKKEITSLEVIDNKISYVKNNDTEMYAKKINFDNDTSIIELIDNVTIIRNEEKISGDYGTLDTRNNSYKIKSNNQNKVKVIIQNNE
;
A
#
# COMPACT_ATOMS: atom_id res chain seq x y z
N LEU A 1 27.75 16.67 30.62
CA LEU A 1 27.69 15.55 29.67
C LEU A 1 26.32 15.59 28.96
N ASN A 2 26.35 16.00 27.69
CA ASN A 2 25.17 15.99 26.86
C ASN A 2 25.13 14.67 26.08
N PHE A 3 24.21 13.79 26.47
CA PHE A 3 23.92 12.60 25.69
C PHE A 3 22.88 12.91 24.61
N LYS A 4 23.28 12.75 23.35
CA LYS A 4 22.35 12.84 22.24
C LYS A 4 22.01 11.42 21.77
N ILE A 5 20.83 10.94 22.11
CA ILE A 5 20.35 9.63 21.67
C ILE A 5 19.66 9.81 20.32
N LYS A 6 20.20 9.15 19.29
CA LYS A 6 19.60 9.10 17.97
C LYS A 6 19.11 7.68 17.71
N ILE A 7 17.79 7.52 17.60
CA ILE A 7 17.20 6.23 17.26
C ILE A 7 17.21 6.09 15.73
N GLU A 8 18.01 5.15 15.23
CA GLU A 8 18.18 4.92 13.78
C GLU A 8 17.23 3.86 13.26
N LYS A 9 16.90 2.85 14.07
CA LYS A 9 16.01 1.76 13.69
C LYS A 9 15.13 1.35 14.87
N ILE A 10 13.85 1.13 14.57
CA ILE A 10 12.86 0.63 15.54
C ILE A 10 12.34 -0.70 15.03
N LYS A 11 12.34 -1.72 15.89
CA LYS A 11 11.65 -2.99 15.64
C LYS A 11 10.70 -3.29 16.78
N ILE A 12 9.44 -3.56 16.45
CA ILE A 12 8.37 -3.89 17.39
C ILE A 12 7.86 -5.28 17.03
N GLU A 13 7.89 -6.22 17.99
CA GLU A 13 7.40 -7.59 17.81
C GLU A 13 6.32 -7.91 18.84
N GLY A 14 5.31 -8.69 18.43
CA GLY A 14 4.24 -9.16 19.30
C GLY A 14 2.91 -9.33 18.58
N GLU A 15 1.96 -9.96 19.25
CA GLU A 15 0.64 -10.25 18.67
C GLU A 15 -0.16 -9.00 18.31
N GLU A 16 0.14 -7.88 18.93
CA GLU A 16 -0.50 -6.59 18.67
C GLU A 16 0.56 -5.49 18.66
N SER A 17 1.37 -5.44 17.61
CA SER A 17 2.37 -4.40 17.44
C SER A 17 1.74 -3.16 16.81
N GLU A 18 1.98 -2.00 17.40
CA GLU A 18 1.42 -0.73 16.93
C GLU A 18 2.48 0.37 16.99
N LEU A 19 2.56 1.16 15.93
CA LEU A 19 3.41 2.35 15.87
C LEU A 19 2.58 3.51 15.33
N ILE A 20 2.49 4.56 16.13
CA ILE A 20 1.70 5.75 15.78
C ILE A 20 2.62 6.97 15.75
N THR A 21 2.60 7.67 14.63
CA THR A 21 3.20 9.00 14.47
C THR A 21 2.13 10.01 14.10
N LYS A 22 2.51 11.27 13.92
CA LYS A 22 1.57 12.33 13.50
C LYS A 22 0.84 11.98 12.21
N ASP A 23 1.55 11.41 11.23
CA ASP A 23 1.04 11.21 9.87
C ASP A 23 0.78 9.75 9.51
N VAL A 24 1.27 8.81 10.32
CA VAL A 24 1.27 7.38 9.98
C VAL A 24 0.86 6.53 11.17
N LYS A 25 -0.03 5.58 10.93
CA LYS A 25 -0.34 4.49 11.87
C LYS A 25 0.01 3.17 11.24
N MET A 26 0.74 2.35 11.97
CA MET A 26 1.12 1.00 11.57
C MET A 26 0.64 0.00 12.61
N TYR A 27 0.09 -1.11 12.16
CA TYR A 27 -0.31 -2.24 12.97
C TYR A 27 0.16 -3.53 12.33
N SER A 28 0.60 -4.48 13.15
CA SER A 28 0.87 -5.85 12.71
C SER A 28 0.70 -6.84 13.87
N ASP A 29 0.19 -8.02 13.57
CA ASP A 29 0.19 -9.14 14.51
C ASP A 29 1.51 -9.93 14.51
N GLY A 30 2.46 -9.55 13.68
CA GLY A 30 3.82 -10.08 13.64
C GLY A 30 4.85 -9.08 14.12
N PHE A 31 5.43 -8.30 13.20
CA PHE A 31 6.39 -7.26 13.58
C PHE A 31 6.33 -6.03 12.67
N ILE A 32 6.87 -4.92 13.18
CA ILE A 32 7.05 -3.66 12.47
C ILE A 32 8.51 -3.25 12.59
N GLU A 33 9.16 -2.95 11.47
CA GLU A 33 10.49 -2.35 11.42
C GLU A 33 10.43 -1.01 10.71
N VAL A 34 11.06 0.01 11.29
CA VAL A 34 11.19 1.34 10.68
C VAL A 34 12.61 1.84 10.84
N SER A 35 13.21 2.31 9.75
CA SER A 35 14.52 2.96 9.75
C SER A 35 14.36 4.47 9.62
N ASN A 36 14.83 5.22 10.61
CA ASN A 36 14.82 6.68 10.57
C ASN A 36 15.95 7.26 9.71
N LEU A 37 16.96 6.43 9.35
CA LEU A 37 18.08 6.89 8.51
C LEU A 37 17.66 7.06 7.06
N ASN A 38 16.95 6.10 6.51
CA ASN A 38 16.60 6.05 5.09
C ASN A 38 15.10 6.02 4.82
N GLY A 39 14.28 6.03 5.86
CA GLY A 39 12.82 6.03 5.74
C GLY A 39 12.19 4.68 5.39
N ASP A 40 12.97 3.59 5.38
CA ASP A 40 12.44 2.27 5.06
C ASP A 40 11.53 1.75 6.16
N PHE A 41 10.45 1.07 5.77
CA PHE A 41 9.55 0.41 6.69
C PHE A 41 9.17 -0.98 6.20
N LEU A 42 8.89 -1.87 7.14
CA LEU A 42 8.42 -3.24 6.89
C LEU A 42 7.43 -3.65 7.98
N LEU A 43 6.23 -4.05 7.55
CA LEU A 43 5.24 -4.70 8.41
C LEU A 43 5.09 -6.13 7.90
N LYS A 44 5.20 -7.09 8.80
CA LYS A 44 5.07 -8.51 8.45
C LYS A 44 4.24 -9.23 9.51
N GLY A 45 3.12 -9.80 9.08
CA GLY A 45 2.16 -10.52 9.90
C GLY A 45 0.87 -10.72 9.11
N ILE A 46 0.11 -11.75 9.46
CA ILE A 46 -1.13 -12.11 8.74
C ILE A 46 -2.09 -10.93 8.63
N ASN A 47 -2.16 -10.12 9.69
CA ASN A 47 -2.96 -8.92 9.73
C ASN A 47 -2.04 -7.72 9.92
N SER A 48 -1.56 -7.15 8.83
CA SER A 48 -0.79 -5.91 8.87
C SER A 48 -1.58 -4.79 8.21
N LYS A 49 -1.49 -3.60 8.79
CA LYS A 49 -2.21 -2.41 8.32
C LYS A 49 -1.35 -1.16 8.44
N LEU A 50 -1.33 -0.37 7.39
CA LEU A 50 -0.71 0.95 7.37
C LEU A 50 -1.75 1.98 6.95
N THR A 51 -1.83 3.07 7.68
CA THR A 51 -2.70 4.21 7.36
C THR A 51 -1.86 5.48 7.31
N ASN A 52 -1.96 6.22 6.23
CA ASN A 52 -1.28 7.51 6.03
C ASN A 52 -2.22 8.44 5.26
N ASP A 53 -2.66 9.52 5.91
CA ASP A 53 -3.62 10.46 5.31
C ASP A 53 -4.80 9.75 4.64
N ASN A 54 -4.81 9.74 3.31
CA ASN A 54 -5.88 9.17 2.49
C ASN A 54 -5.56 7.75 1.99
N ILE A 55 -4.47 7.15 2.49
CA ILE A 55 -4.04 5.81 2.08
C ILE A 55 -4.32 4.83 3.20
N ILE A 56 -4.95 3.70 2.87
CA ILE A 56 -5.15 2.55 3.76
C ILE A 56 -4.60 1.33 3.05
N ILE A 57 -3.73 0.58 3.73
CA ILE A 57 -3.10 -0.64 3.19
C ILE A 57 -3.32 -1.78 4.17
N GLU A 58 -3.79 -2.92 3.68
CA GLU A 58 -3.99 -4.14 4.47
C GLU A 58 -3.42 -5.34 3.70
N ALA A 59 -2.48 -6.08 4.31
CA ALA A 59 -1.84 -7.26 3.73
C ALA A 59 -0.99 -8.01 4.74
N GLU A 60 -0.47 -9.18 4.36
CA GLU A 60 0.51 -9.93 5.16
C GLU A 60 1.88 -9.28 5.20
N ASN A 61 2.29 -8.65 4.10
CA ASN A 61 3.59 -7.97 3.99
C ASN A 61 3.40 -6.60 3.36
N ILE A 62 3.82 -5.57 4.08
CA ILE A 62 3.79 -4.19 3.61
C ILE A 62 5.18 -3.60 3.81
N SER A 63 5.84 -3.22 2.73
CA SER A 63 7.17 -2.59 2.78
C SER A 63 7.25 -1.40 1.86
N GLY A 64 8.14 -0.49 2.17
CA GLY A 64 8.32 0.69 1.33
C GLY A 64 9.27 1.70 1.96
N ASN A 65 9.17 2.92 1.46
CA ASN A 65 10.01 4.03 1.88
C ASN A 65 9.17 5.30 2.04
N PHE A 66 9.46 6.05 3.10
CA PHE A 66 8.94 7.40 3.28
C PHE A 66 9.99 8.43 2.88
N SER A 67 9.59 9.47 2.18
CA SER A 67 10.42 10.65 2.02
C SER A 67 10.32 11.52 3.27
N ASP A 68 11.44 12.10 3.66
CA ASP A 68 11.54 13.02 4.79
C ASP A 68 11.60 14.48 4.31
N ASN A 69 10.89 14.79 3.22
CA ASN A 69 10.82 16.13 2.67
C ASN A 69 9.80 16.97 3.45
N SER A 70 10.32 17.96 4.21
CA SER A 70 9.53 18.91 4.99
C SER A 70 8.76 18.26 6.15
N ASP A 71 7.72 18.90 6.63
CA ASP A 71 6.98 18.52 7.83
C ASP A 71 6.03 17.32 7.64
N LYS A 72 6.02 16.70 6.46
CA LYS A 72 5.09 15.64 6.11
C LYS A 72 5.79 14.42 5.52
N LYS A 73 5.46 13.23 6.05
CA LYS A 73 5.96 11.96 5.52
C LYS A 73 5.07 11.49 4.37
N GLU A 74 5.69 11.25 3.22
CA GLU A 74 5.01 10.72 2.04
C GLU A 74 5.62 9.38 1.62
N ILE A 75 4.77 8.44 1.23
CA ILE A 75 5.24 7.16 0.70
C ILE A 75 5.80 7.38 -0.70
N THR A 76 7.08 7.06 -0.90
CA THR A 76 7.76 7.19 -2.19
C THR A 76 7.85 5.86 -2.94
N SER A 77 7.88 4.76 -2.22
CA SER A 77 7.81 3.42 -2.80
C SER A 77 7.00 2.51 -1.89
N LEU A 78 6.35 1.53 -2.47
CA LEU A 78 5.50 0.59 -1.77
C LEU A 78 5.51 -0.76 -2.47
N GLU A 79 5.68 -1.82 -1.69
CA GLU A 79 5.43 -3.20 -2.12
C GLU A 79 4.49 -3.86 -1.10
N VAL A 80 3.36 -4.33 -1.58
CA VAL A 80 2.34 -4.99 -0.77
C VAL A 80 2.11 -6.39 -1.33
N ILE A 81 2.24 -7.41 -0.47
CA ILE A 81 2.11 -8.81 -0.87
C ILE A 81 1.22 -9.54 0.13
N ASP A 82 0.27 -10.32 -0.40
CA ASP A 82 -0.58 -11.17 0.39
C ASP A 82 -0.79 -12.51 -0.34
N ASN A 83 -0.78 -13.62 0.39
CA ASN A 83 -1.04 -14.94 -0.18
C ASN A 83 -2.49 -15.08 -0.68
N LYS A 84 -3.41 -14.36 -0.08
CA LYS A 84 -4.82 -14.33 -0.49
C LYS A 84 -5.08 -13.13 -1.38
N ILE A 85 -5.19 -11.96 -0.76
CA ILE A 85 -5.44 -10.70 -1.45
C ILE A 85 -4.98 -9.52 -0.60
N SER A 86 -4.20 -8.64 -1.18
CA SER A 86 -3.86 -7.37 -0.56
C SER A 86 -4.87 -6.29 -0.94
N TYR A 87 -4.98 -5.28 -0.10
CA TYR A 87 -5.91 -4.18 -0.25
C TYR A 87 -5.19 -2.86 -0.10
N VAL A 88 -5.42 -1.96 -1.04
CA VAL A 88 -4.95 -0.57 -0.98
C VAL A 88 -6.11 0.35 -1.35
N LYS A 89 -6.42 1.27 -0.47
CA LYS A 89 -7.34 2.36 -0.76
C LYS A 89 -6.57 3.66 -0.83
N ASN A 90 -6.74 4.40 -1.91
CA ASN A 90 -6.17 5.74 -2.09
C ASN A 90 -7.31 6.67 -2.47
N ASN A 91 -7.67 7.57 -1.55
CA ASN A 91 -8.85 8.44 -1.68
C ASN A 91 -10.13 7.60 -1.92
N ASP A 92 -10.74 7.72 -3.07
CA ASP A 92 -11.99 7.03 -3.46
C ASP A 92 -11.75 5.76 -4.29
N THR A 93 -10.49 5.40 -4.54
CA THR A 93 -10.13 4.22 -5.34
C THR A 93 -9.68 3.08 -4.45
N GLU A 94 -10.36 1.94 -4.56
CA GLU A 94 -10.00 0.70 -3.86
C GLU A 94 -9.35 -0.26 -4.85
N MET A 95 -8.24 -0.87 -4.43
CA MET A 95 -7.44 -1.77 -5.25
C MET A 95 -7.20 -3.07 -4.51
N TYR A 96 -7.41 -4.18 -5.20
CA TYR A 96 -7.19 -5.53 -4.71
C TYR A 96 -6.28 -6.28 -5.68
N ALA A 97 -5.27 -6.97 -5.18
CA ALA A 97 -4.41 -7.86 -5.95
C ALA A 97 -3.59 -8.71 -4.98
N LYS A 98 -2.97 -9.79 -5.45
CA LYS A 98 -2.00 -10.53 -4.62
C LYS A 98 -0.77 -9.70 -4.35
N LYS A 99 -0.34 -8.89 -5.33
CA LYS A 99 0.80 -7.99 -5.17
C LYS A 99 0.45 -6.61 -5.75
N ILE A 100 0.81 -5.58 -5.00
CA ILE A 100 0.64 -4.18 -5.42
C ILE A 100 1.95 -3.46 -5.20
N ASN A 101 2.48 -2.82 -6.25
CA ASN A 101 3.70 -2.02 -6.20
C ASN A 101 3.39 -0.57 -6.54
N PHE A 102 4.08 0.34 -5.92
CA PHE A 102 4.05 1.76 -6.23
C PHE A 102 5.47 2.33 -6.25
N ASP A 103 5.73 3.19 -7.21
CA ASP A 103 6.98 3.94 -7.31
C ASP A 103 6.65 5.39 -7.68
N ASN A 104 7.08 6.31 -6.83
CA ASN A 104 6.83 7.74 -7.03
C ASN A 104 7.55 8.29 -8.26
N ASP A 105 8.70 7.73 -8.65
CA ASP A 105 9.45 8.19 -9.82
C ASP A 105 8.66 7.97 -11.12
N THR A 106 7.94 6.86 -11.20
CA THR A 106 7.08 6.55 -12.35
C THR A 106 5.66 7.04 -12.18
N SER A 107 5.23 7.27 -10.94
CA SER A 107 3.84 7.57 -10.56
C SER A 107 2.85 6.45 -10.93
N ILE A 108 3.34 5.23 -11.09
CA ILE A 108 2.54 4.06 -11.50
C ILE A 108 2.32 3.15 -10.30
N ILE A 109 1.06 2.77 -10.09
CA ILE A 109 0.69 1.64 -9.25
C ILE A 109 0.53 0.43 -10.16
N GLU A 110 1.24 -0.64 -9.85
CA GLU A 110 1.16 -1.92 -10.57
C GLU A 110 0.44 -2.95 -9.70
N LEU A 111 -0.54 -3.64 -10.28
CA LEU A 111 -1.33 -4.66 -9.61
C LEU A 111 -1.14 -6.01 -10.34
N ILE A 112 -0.80 -7.03 -9.58
CA ILE A 112 -0.43 -8.34 -10.12
C ILE A 112 -1.26 -9.44 -9.45
N ASP A 113 -1.89 -10.25 -10.24
CA ASP A 113 -2.72 -11.41 -9.89
C ASP A 113 -3.99 -11.09 -9.12
N ASN A 114 -5.11 -11.55 -9.62
CA ASN A 114 -6.45 -11.36 -9.05
C ASN A 114 -6.78 -9.88 -8.82
N VAL A 115 -6.59 -9.09 -9.87
CA VAL A 115 -6.74 -7.64 -9.82
C VAL A 115 -8.20 -7.22 -9.83
N THR A 116 -8.57 -6.33 -8.91
CA THR A 116 -9.85 -5.62 -8.92
C THR A 116 -9.61 -4.16 -8.55
N ILE A 117 -10.15 -3.25 -9.34
CA ILE A 117 -10.16 -1.82 -9.06
C ILE A 117 -11.61 -1.36 -8.95
N ILE A 118 -11.93 -0.67 -7.86
CA ILE A 118 -13.25 -0.09 -7.62
C ILE A 118 -13.09 1.41 -7.45
N ARG A 119 -13.76 2.17 -8.31
CA ARG A 119 -13.81 3.63 -8.23
C ARG A 119 -15.23 4.10 -8.53
N ASN A 120 -15.79 4.91 -7.63
CA ASN A 120 -17.17 5.31 -7.71
C ASN A 120 -18.05 4.05 -7.76
N GLU A 121 -18.85 3.87 -8.80
CA GLU A 121 -19.71 2.70 -8.98
C GLU A 121 -19.18 1.75 -10.05
N GLU A 122 -17.93 1.95 -10.45
CA GLU A 122 -17.27 1.16 -11.49
C GLU A 122 -16.34 0.13 -10.86
N LYS A 123 -16.48 -1.12 -11.28
CA LYS A 123 -15.64 -2.23 -10.85
C LYS A 123 -15.01 -2.91 -12.05
N ILE A 124 -13.69 -3.00 -12.07
CA ILE A 124 -12.92 -3.62 -13.14
C ILE A 124 -12.03 -4.71 -12.56
N SER A 125 -12.02 -5.88 -13.20
CA SER A 125 -11.24 -7.04 -12.78
C SER A 125 -10.45 -7.64 -13.92
N GLY A 126 -9.29 -8.21 -13.59
CA GLY A 126 -8.39 -8.88 -14.54
C GLY A 126 -7.23 -9.54 -13.81
N ASP A 127 -6.19 -9.91 -14.53
CA ASP A 127 -5.00 -10.59 -13.97
C ASP A 127 -3.83 -9.65 -13.71
N TYR A 128 -3.78 -8.53 -14.43
CA TYR A 128 -2.74 -7.52 -14.30
C TYR A 128 -3.34 -6.14 -14.54
N GLY A 129 -2.87 -5.16 -13.78
CA GLY A 129 -3.33 -3.80 -13.96
C GLY A 129 -2.27 -2.76 -13.63
N THR A 130 -2.44 -1.58 -14.18
CA THR A 130 -1.66 -0.38 -13.84
C THR A 130 -2.59 0.81 -13.67
N LEU A 131 -2.28 1.63 -12.67
CA LEU A 131 -2.94 2.92 -12.43
C LEU A 131 -1.87 4.02 -12.50
N ASP A 132 -2.06 4.99 -13.38
CA ASP A 132 -1.24 6.20 -13.43
C ASP A 132 -1.83 7.24 -12.49
N THR A 133 -1.13 7.56 -11.40
CA THR A 133 -1.62 8.49 -10.39
C THR A 133 -1.63 9.96 -10.84
N ARG A 134 -0.92 10.29 -11.93
CA ARG A 134 -0.86 11.65 -12.46
C ARG A 134 -2.17 12.08 -13.12
N ASN A 135 -2.83 11.14 -13.80
CA ASN A 135 -4.05 11.39 -14.57
C ASN A 135 -5.23 10.48 -14.20
N ASN A 136 -5.04 9.63 -13.19
CA ASN A 136 -6.04 8.65 -12.71
C ASN A 136 -6.54 7.69 -13.80
N SER A 137 -5.71 7.42 -14.80
CA SER A 137 -6.02 6.44 -15.83
C SER A 137 -5.55 5.06 -15.40
N TYR A 138 -6.27 4.02 -15.80
CA TYR A 138 -5.90 2.66 -15.51
C TYR A 138 -6.03 1.76 -16.74
N LYS A 139 -5.21 0.70 -16.75
CA LYS A 139 -5.23 -0.35 -17.77
C LYS A 139 -5.31 -1.70 -17.08
N ILE A 140 -6.19 -2.56 -17.55
CA ILE A 140 -6.36 -3.92 -17.04
C ILE A 140 -6.16 -4.90 -18.18
N LYS A 141 -5.43 -5.98 -17.90
CA LYS A 141 -5.20 -7.10 -18.83
C LYS A 141 -5.60 -8.40 -18.16
N SER A 142 -6.01 -9.34 -18.97
CA SER A 142 -6.22 -10.73 -18.56
C SER A 142 -5.40 -11.67 -19.43
N ASN A 143 -4.95 -12.77 -18.84
CA ASN A 143 -4.27 -13.84 -19.53
C ASN A 143 -5.23 -14.59 -20.47
N ASN A 144 -4.69 -15.42 -21.37
CA ASN A 144 -5.39 -16.04 -22.50
C ASN A 144 -6.72 -16.74 -22.18
N GLN A 145 -6.95 -17.19 -20.94
CA GLN A 145 -8.18 -17.92 -20.56
C GLN A 145 -9.13 -17.10 -19.69
N ASN A 146 -8.68 -15.98 -19.19
CA ASN A 146 -9.48 -15.10 -18.33
C ASN A 146 -9.95 -13.89 -19.12
N LYS A 147 -11.07 -13.32 -18.69
CA LYS A 147 -11.62 -12.12 -19.32
C LYS A 147 -11.49 -10.92 -18.39
N VAL A 148 -11.22 -9.77 -18.96
CA VAL A 148 -11.41 -8.50 -18.26
C VAL A 148 -12.93 -8.33 -18.06
N LYS A 149 -13.32 -8.05 -16.82
CA LYS A 149 -14.72 -7.82 -16.47
C LYS A 149 -14.89 -6.39 -15.97
N VAL A 150 -15.84 -5.68 -16.54
CA VAL A 150 -16.20 -4.33 -16.14
C VAL A 150 -17.65 -4.33 -15.68
N ILE A 151 -17.91 -3.79 -14.52
CA ILE A 151 -19.24 -3.60 -13.98
C ILE A 151 -19.42 -2.10 -13.71
N ILE A 152 -20.41 -1.51 -14.34
CA ILE A 152 -20.79 -0.11 -14.12
C ILE A 152 -22.18 -0.14 -13.51
N GLN A 153 -22.34 0.41 -12.32
CA GLN A 153 -23.64 0.54 -11.67
C GLN A 153 -24.17 1.94 -11.93
N ASN A 154 -25.20 2.03 -12.74
CA ASN A 154 -25.92 3.30 -12.94
C ASN A 154 -27.01 3.37 -11.88
N ASN A 155 -26.88 4.28 -10.94
CA ASN A 155 -27.99 4.66 -10.07
C ASN A 155 -28.87 5.66 -10.83
N GLU A 156 -29.97 5.18 -11.36
CA GLU A 156 -31.02 6.07 -11.84
C GLU A 156 -31.85 6.59 -10.66
#